data_8bb988e8c72ea2be0fe7c0a52ce35a19
#
_entry.id   8bb988e8c72ea2be0fe7c0a52ce35a19
#
_cell.length_a   1.000
_cell.length_b   1.000
_cell.length_c   1.000
_cell.angle_alpha   90.00
_cell.angle_beta   90.00
_cell.angle_gamma   90.00
#
_symmetry.space_group_name_H-M   'P 1'
#
loop_
_entity.id
_entity.type
_entity.pdbx_description
1 polymer ?
#
loop_
_entity_poly.entity_id
_entity_poly.type
_entity_poly.pdbx_seq_one_letter_code
_entity_poly.pdbx_strand_id
1 'polypeptide(L)'
;MEEYGLKVHCYTSPHLIRFNERIVLSNKQIRDDELFETLNEVIKINNNEEITFFELTTAVALLNFSRTKADFCLIETGLGGRLDATNTIKKKILNIITSIGLDHEEFLSPYLKNIVREKCGILSRDVPVIISSQNTSYKSHLLRKRIKDINCKILKHEPIPKNSYLGLLGNHQKINAKTAVTAVKY
;
A
#
# COMPACT_ATOMS: atom_id res chain seq x y z
N MET A 1 1.19 -11.51 10.50
CA MET A 1 2.46 -12.03 9.94
C MET A 1 3.54 -12.12 11.02
N GLU A 2 3.83 -11.05 11.73
CA GLU A 2 4.82 -11.03 12.81
C GLU A 2 4.55 -12.11 13.89
N GLU A 3 3.31 -12.27 14.35
CA GLU A 3 2.87 -13.32 15.28
C GLU A 3 3.16 -14.77 14.80
N TYR A 4 3.38 -14.92 13.49
CA TYR A 4 3.81 -16.19 12.90
C TYR A 4 5.34 -16.28 12.69
N GLY A 5 6.11 -15.35 13.28
CA GLY A 5 7.56 -15.30 13.18
C GLY A 5 8.10 -14.78 11.85
N LEU A 6 7.23 -14.25 10.98
CA LEU A 6 7.64 -13.70 9.68
C LEU A 6 8.24 -12.30 9.84
N LYS A 7 9.30 -12.03 9.10
CA LYS A 7 9.91 -10.70 8.99
C LYS A 7 9.23 -9.91 7.89
N VAL A 8 8.72 -8.73 8.24
CA VAL A 8 7.98 -7.89 7.31
C VAL A 8 8.59 -6.50 7.25
N HIS A 9 8.82 -6.02 6.05
CA HIS A 9 9.03 -4.60 5.80
C HIS A 9 7.69 -3.92 5.63
N CYS A 10 7.54 -2.70 6.17
CA CYS A 10 6.39 -1.86 5.90
C CYS A 10 6.81 -0.45 5.49
N TYR A 11 6.15 0.10 4.47
CA TYR A 11 6.19 1.51 4.13
C TYR A 11 4.78 2.06 4.15
N THR A 12 4.52 3.04 5.03
CA THR A 12 3.19 3.61 5.27
C THR A 12 3.23 5.13 5.29
N SER A 13 2.09 5.78 5.00
CA SER A 13 1.97 7.23 5.05
C SER A 13 0.54 7.69 5.31
N PRO A 14 0.34 8.82 6.03
CA PRO A 14 1.35 9.57 6.79
C PRO A 14 1.72 8.90 8.13
N HIS A 15 2.72 9.44 8.85
CA HIS A 15 2.99 9.08 10.24
C HIS A 15 2.06 9.84 11.18
N LEU A 16 1.93 9.39 12.42
CA LEU A 16 1.13 10.03 13.45
C LEU A 16 1.96 10.97 14.33
N ILE A 17 3.13 10.53 14.79
CA ILE A 17 3.99 11.25 15.73
C ILE A 17 5.39 11.45 15.15
N ARG A 18 6.05 10.39 14.69
CA ARG A 18 7.43 10.41 14.23
C ARG A 18 7.55 9.90 12.80
N PHE A 19 8.40 10.53 12.01
CA PHE A 19 8.65 10.14 10.62
C PHE A 19 9.05 8.67 10.47
N ASN A 20 9.82 8.13 11.41
CA ASN A 20 10.30 6.75 11.42
C ASN A 20 9.18 5.70 11.34
N GLU A 21 7.96 6.05 11.79
CA GLU A 21 6.78 5.16 11.70
C GLU A 21 6.50 4.72 10.26
N ARG A 22 6.90 5.55 9.28
CA ARG A 22 6.70 5.26 7.85
C ARG A 22 7.52 4.09 7.34
N ILE A 23 8.63 3.76 7.99
CA ILE A 23 9.58 2.76 7.50
C ILE A 23 9.86 1.73 8.60
N VAL A 24 9.36 0.52 8.38
CA VAL A 24 9.59 -0.64 9.26
C VAL A 24 10.49 -1.63 8.53
N LEU A 25 11.61 -1.98 9.15
CA LEU A 25 12.59 -2.92 8.65
C LEU A 25 12.54 -4.21 9.46
N SER A 26 12.09 -5.32 8.86
CA SER A 26 12.02 -6.62 9.55
C SER A 26 11.36 -6.52 10.93
N ASN A 27 10.15 -5.95 10.97
CA ASN A 27 9.31 -5.75 12.16
C ASN A 27 9.80 -4.67 13.15
N LYS A 28 10.81 -3.86 12.80
CA LYS A 28 11.30 -2.77 13.66
C LYS A 28 11.28 -1.45 12.93
N GLN A 29 10.83 -0.39 13.57
CA GLN A 29 10.94 0.96 12.99
C GLN A 29 12.41 1.27 12.71
N ILE A 30 12.67 1.95 11.60
CA ILE A 30 14.00 2.44 11.25
C ILE A 30 14.53 3.38 12.34
N ARG A 31 15.80 3.22 12.68
CA ARG A 31 16.46 4.11 13.64
C ARG A 31 16.80 5.46 13.02
N ASP A 32 16.98 6.47 13.86
CA ASP A 32 17.30 7.83 13.40
C ASP A 32 18.62 7.89 12.62
N ASP A 33 19.64 7.14 13.09
CA ASP A 33 20.93 7.05 12.45
C ASP A 33 20.85 6.38 11.05
N GLU A 34 20.17 5.25 10.95
CA GLU A 34 19.95 4.54 9.68
C GLU A 34 19.16 5.40 8.68
N LEU A 35 18.12 6.07 9.15
CA LEU A 35 17.30 6.97 8.34
C LEU A 35 18.15 8.13 7.81
N PHE A 36 18.95 8.78 8.69
CA PHE A 36 19.78 9.92 8.33
C PHE A 36 20.88 9.53 7.33
N GLU A 37 21.56 8.43 7.57
CA GLU A 37 22.61 7.93 6.67
C GLU A 37 22.06 7.61 5.28
N THR A 38 20.95 6.88 5.21
CA THR A 38 20.34 6.52 3.94
C THR A 38 19.75 7.73 3.21
N LEU A 39 19.18 8.68 3.95
CA LEU A 39 18.67 9.93 3.37
C LEU A 39 19.81 10.73 2.70
N ASN A 40 20.94 10.89 3.38
CA ASN A 40 22.10 11.58 2.82
C ASN A 40 22.66 10.86 1.58
N GLU A 41 22.65 9.54 1.59
CA GLU A 41 23.08 8.75 0.43
C GLU A 41 22.16 8.98 -0.77
N VAL A 42 20.83 8.92 -0.57
CA VAL A 42 19.86 9.15 -1.65
C VAL A 42 19.96 10.57 -2.18
N ILE A 43 20.10 11.59 -1.30
CA ILE A 43 20.29 12.98 -1.72
C ILE A 43 21.56 13.12 -2.57
N LYS A 44 22.65 12.50 -2.17
CA LYS A 44 23.92 12.52 -2.93
C LYS A 44 23.78 11.87 -4.31
N ILE A 45 23.06 10.74 -4.38
CA ILE A 45 22.81 10.04 -5.66
C ILE A 45 21.88 10.88 -6.56
N ASN A 46 20.90 11.53 -5.97
CA ASN A 46 19.96 12.40 -6.70
C ASN A 46 20.64 13.60 -7.38
N ASN A 47 21.82 14.00 -6.91
CA ASN A 47 22.66 15.01 -7.53
C ASN A 47 21.91 16.33 -7.86
N ASN A 48 21.10 16.82 -6.92
CA ASN A 48 20.29 18.03 -7.04
C ASN A 48 19.23 18.02 -8.15
N GLU A 49 18.88 16.87 -8.72
CA GLU A 49 17.72 16.75 -9.60
C GLU A 49 16.43 17.04 -8.83
N GLU A 50 15.41 17.56 -9.52
CA GLU A 50 14.13 17.82 -8.92
C GLU A 50 13.49 16.50 -8.44
N ILE A 51 13.13 16.43 -7.15
CA ILE A 51 12.51 15.28 -6.52
C ILE A 51 11.53 15.74 -5.46
N THR A 52 10.35 15.13 -5.42
CA THR A 52 9.36 15.42 -4.38
C THR A 52 9.76 14.76 -3.05
N PHE A 53 9.25 15.31 -1.96
CA PHE A 53 9.46 14.72 -0.62
C PHE A 53 9.03 13.24 -0.57
N PHE A 54 7.91 12.89 -1.21
CA PHE A 54 7.42 11.52 -1.20
C PHE A 54 8.29 10.58 -2.04
N GLU A 55 8.76 11.02 -3.20
CA GLU A 55 9.71 10.23 -4.01
C GLU A 55 11.01 10.00 -3.28
N LEU A 56 11.58 11.05 -2.65
CA LEU A 56 12.80 10.94 -1.85
C LEU A 56 12.64 9.91 -0.72
N THR A 57 11.57 10.03 0.06
CA THR A 57 11.33 9.13 1.20
C THR A 57 10.98 7.70 0.76
N THR A 58 10.34 7.53 -0.39
CA THR A 58 10.12 6.23 -1.00
C THR A 58 11.44 5.59 -1.42
N ALA A 59 12.35 6.35 -2.04
CA ALA A 59 13.68 5.86 -2.41
C ALA A 59 14.48 5.41 -1.18
N VAL A 60 14.44 6.20 -0.09
CA VAL A 60 15.06 5.85 1.20
C VAL A 60 14.49 4.54 1.74
N ALA A 61 13.17 4.37 1.74
CA ALA A 61 12.54 3.13 2.21
C ALA A 61 12.99 1.92 1.36
N LEU A 62 12.92 2.02 0.04
CA LEU A 62 13.28 0.94 -0.87
C LEU A 62 14.76 0.57 -0.79
N LEU A 63 15.63 1.54 -0.59
CA LEU A 63 17.06 1.29 -0.42
C LEU A 63 17.34 0.50 0.86
N ASN A 64 16.72 0.87 1.99
CA ASN A 64 16.81 0.11 3.24
C ASN A 64 16.22 -1.30 3.11
N PHE A 65 15.10 -1.45 2.42
CA PHE A 65 14.49 -2.78 2.17
C PHE A 65 15.42 -3.68 1.34
N SER A 66 16.15 -3.12 0.38
CA SER A 66 17.09 -3.88 -0.44
C SER A 66 18.31 -4.41 0.36
N ARG A 67 18.63 -3.76 1.48
CA ARG A 67 19.78 -4.07 2.34
C ARG A 67 19.44 -5.01 3.50
N THR A 68 18.17 -5.07 3.87
CA THR A 68 17.70 -5.85 5.01
C THR A 68 16.83 -7.02 4.53
N LYS A 69 17.07 -8.23 5.04
CA LYS A 69 16.26 -9.40 4.66
C LYS A 69 14.91 -9.38 5.35
N ALA A 70 13.85 -9.66 4.59
CA ALA A 70 12.50 -9.91 5.09
C ALA A 70 11.79 -10.95 4.22
N ASP A 71 10.74 -11.55 4.75
CA ASP A 71 9.92 -12.53 4.04
C ASP A 71 8.89 -11.82 3.15
N PHE A 72 8.37 -10.67 3.62
CA PHE A 72 7.39 -9.88 2.91
C PHE A 72 7.69 -8.38 2.99
N CYS A 73 7.17 -7.65 1.99
CA CYS A 73 7.19 -6.20 1.97
C CYS A 73 5.77 -5.68 1.73
N LEU A 74 5.23 -4.93 2.70
CA LEU A 74 3.94 -4.27 2.63
C LEU A 74 4.15 -2.79 2.31
N ILE A 75 3.60 -2.34 1.18
CA ILE A 75 3.81 -0.98 0.69
C ILE A 75 2.48 -0.29 0.51
N GLU A 76 2.29 0.82 1.21
CA GLU A 76 1.16 1.70 1.05
C GLU A 76 1.43 2.71 -0.07
N THR A 77 0.47 2.87 -0.98
CA THR A 77 0.49 3.91 -2.00
C THR A 77 0.23 5.27 -1.37
N GLY A 78 1.05 6.27 -1.68
CA GLY A 78 0.89 7.62 -1.14
C GLY A 78 -0.32 8.34 -1.73
N LEU A 79 -0.40 8.44 -3.06
CA LEU A 79 -1.48 9.14 -3.74
C LEU A 79 -1.85 8.47 -5.07
N GLY A 80 -3.15 8.24 -5.26
CA GLY A 80 -3.66 7.68 -6.53
C GLY A 80 -3.24 6.24 -6.75
N GLY A 81 -2.14 6.01 -7.44
CA GLY A 81 -1.54 4.70 -7.68
C GLY A 81 -0.70 4.62 -8.95
N ARG A 82 -1.27 4.97 -10.10
CA ARG A 82 -0.62 4.80 -11.41
C ARG A 82 0.74 5.50 -11.53
N LEU A 83 0.84 6.72 -11.04
CA LEU A 83 2.04 7.56 -11.07
C LEU A 83 2.69 7.69 -9.69
N ASP A 84 2.23 6.91 -8.70
CA ASP A 84 2.81 6.95 -7.37
C ASP A 84 4.24 6.38 -7.36
N ALA A 85 5.13 6.98 -6.57
CA ALA A 85 6.52 6.56 -6.46
C ALA A 85 6.66 5.08 -6.06
N THR A 86 5.73 4.56 -5.24
CA THR A 86 5.73 3.15 -4.84
C THR A 86 5.40 2.18 -5.98
N ASN A 87 4.79 2.66 -7.06
CA ASN A 87 4.44 1.82 -8.22
C ASN A 87 5.62 1.45 -9.12
N THR A 88 6.83 1.87 -8.77
CA THR A 88 8.09 1.43 -9.40
C THR A 88 8.38 -0.05 -9.14
N ILE A 89 7.80 -0.63 -8.10
CA ILE A 89 7.97 -2.04 -7.73
C ILE A 89 7.21 -2.93 -8.73
N LYS A 90 7.96 -3.68 -9.52
CA LYS A 90 7.40 -4.52 -10.59
C LYS A 90 6.99 -5.92 -10.13
N LYS A 91 7.75 -6.52 -9.19
CA LYS A 91 7.46 -7.87 -8.68
C LYS A 91 6.53 -7.79 -7.49
N LYS A 92 5.24 -7.79 -7.76
CA LYS A 92 4.18 -7.81 -6.74
C LYS A 92 3.62 -9.24 -6.63
N ILE A 93 3.26 -9.67 -5.44
CA ILE A 93 2.59 -10.96 -5.20
C ILE A 93 1.08 -10.78 -5.05
N LEU A 94 0.66 -9.62 -4.57
CA LEU A 94 -0.73 -9.29 -4.29
C LEU A 94 -0.95 -7.79 -4.39
N ASN A 95 -2.08 -7.38 -4.96
CA ASN A 95 -2.55 -6.01 -4.90
C ASN A 95 -3.78 -5.92 -3.99
N ILE A 96 -3.90 -4.82 -3.25
CA ILE A 96 -5.05 -4.54 -2.40
C ILE A 96 -5.60 -3.18 -2.77
N ILE A 97 -6.90 -3.12 -3.09
CA ILE A 97 -7.62 -1.87 -3.28
C ILE A 97 -8.64 -1.74 -2.16
N THR A 98 -8.42 -0.78 -1.29
CA THR A 98 -9.30 -0.44 -0.18
C THR A 98 -10.58 0.24 -0.66
N SER A 99 -11.46 0.62 0.25
CA SER A 99 -12.67 1.37 -0.10
C SER A 99 -12.32 2.70 -0.77
N ILE A 100 -12.93 2.98 -1.92
CA ILE A 100 -12.67 4.22 -2.66
C ILE A 100 -13.62 5.31 -2.17
N GLY A 101 -13.04 6.43 -1.71
CA GLY A 101 -13.72 7.69 -1.43
C GLY A 101 -13.57 8.69 -2.58
N LEU A 102 -14.31 9.79 -2.51
CA LEU A 102 -13.99 11.03 -3.21
C LEU A 102 -12.99 11.77 -2.30
N ASP A 103 -11.73 11.46 -2.48
CA ASP A 103 -10.64 12.01 -1.70
C ASP A 103 -9.55 12.52 -2.65
N HIS A 104 -8.84 13.58 -2.24
CA HIS A 104 -7.82 14.21 -3.05
C HIS A 104 -8.33 14.68 -4.43
N GLU A 105 -9.56 15.21 -4.50
CA GLU A 105 -10.18 15.64 -5.76
C GLU A 105 -9.35 16.67 -6.51
N GLU A 106 -8.65 17.53 -5.77
CA GLU A 106 -7.75 18.56 -6.32
C GLU A 106 -6.58 17.96 -7.13
N PHE A 107 -6.10 16.76 -6.71
CA PHE A 107 -4.94 16.12 -7.33
C PHE A 107 -5.32 14.99 -8.29
N LEU A 108 -6.37 14.25 -8.00
CA LEU A 108 -6.73 13.06 -8.77
C LEU A 108 -7.81 13.33 -9.82
N SER A 109 -8.90 13.93 -9.45
CA SER A 109 -10.03 14.35 -10.30
C SER A 109 -11.33 14.41 -9.48
N PRO A 110 -12.28 15.27 -9.82
CA PRO A 110 -13.62 15.23 -9.26
C PRO A 110 -14.45 14.03 -9.77
N TYR A 111 -13.98 13.29 -10.75
CA TYR A 111 -14.71 12.19 -11.36
C TYR A 111 -14.23 10.84 -10.82
N LEU A 112 -15.13 10.10 -10.18
CA LEU A 112 -14.88 8.79 -9.61
C LEU A 112 -14.22 7.80 -10.60
N LYS A 113 -14.57 7.85 -11.87
CA LYS A 113 -13.98 7.02 -12.93
C LYS A 113 -12.46 7.23 -13.06
N ASN A 114 -12.02 8.46 -12.93
CA ASN A 114 -10.60 8.81 -13.00
C ASN A 114 -9.87 8.33 -11.73
N ILE A 115 -10.47 8.54 -10.55
CA ILE A 115 -9.91 8.03 -9.29
C ILE A 115 -9.75 6.51 -9.35
N VAL A 116 -10.75 5.79 -9.85
CA VAL A 116 -10.67 4.33 -10.05
C VAL A 116 -9.54 3.97 -11.03
N ARG A 117 -9.40 4.73 -12.13
CA ARG A 117 -8.31 4.52 -13.10
C ARG A 117 -6.93 4.69 -12.47
N GLU A 118 -6.72 5.75 -11.68
CA GLU A 118 -5.46 6.01 -10.99
C GLU A 118 -5.15 4.91 -9.97
N LYS A 119 -6.13 4.55 -9.12
CA LYS A 119 -5.92 3.49 -8.12
C LYS A 119 -5.70 2.11 -8.76
N CYS A 120 -6.40 1.78 -9.83
CA CYS A 120 -6.17 0.54 -10.57
C CYS A 120 -4.86 0.55 -11.38
N GLY A 121 -4.15 1.68 -11.45
CA GLY A 121 -2.85 1.77 -12.10
C GLY A 121 -1.73 0.98 -11.42
N ILE A 122 -1.95 0.54 -10.18
CA ILE A 122 -1.03 -0.37 -9.47
C ILE A 122 -1.19 -1.83 -9.90
N LEU A 123 -2.29 -2.18 -10.56
CA LEU A 123 -2.59 -3.56 -10.94
C LEU A 123 -1.70 -4.00 -12.09
N SER A 124 -1.29 -5.25 -12.03
CA SER A 124 -0.52 -5.91 -13.08
C SER A 124 -1.24 -7.18 -13.53
N ARG A 125 -1.07 -7.55 -14.79
CA ARG A 125 -1.53 -8.83 -15.30
C ARG A 125 -0.92 -9.96 -14.45
N ASP A 126 -1.69 -11.01 -14.19
CA ASP A 126 -1.29 -12.21 -13.47
C ASP A 126 -1.00 -12.02 -11.97
N VAL A 127 -1.11 -10.80 -11.44
CA VAL A 127 -1.05 -10.54 -10.01
C VAL A 127 -2.47 -10.42 -9.45
N PRO A 128 -2.88 -11.25 -8.50
CA PRO A 128 -4.23 -11.20 -7.94
C PRO A 128 -4.49 -9.90 -7.18
N VAL A 129 -5.77 -9.59 -7.03
CA VAL A 129 -6.22 -8.40 -6.31
C VAL A 129 -7.30 -8.72 -5.30
N ILE A 130 -7.20 -8.12 -4.12
CA ILE A 130 -8.27 -8.04 -3.12
C ILE A 130 -8.92 -6.66 -3.25
N ILE A 131 -10.25 -6.63 -3.34
CA ILE A 131 -11.02 -5.39 -3.35
C ILE A 131 -11.82 -5.33 -2.06
N SER A 132 -11.54 -4.37 -1.19
CA SER A 132 -12.40 -4.10 -0.03
C SER A 132 -13.83 -3.79 -0.44
N SER A 133 -14.77 -4.03 0.46
CA SER A 133 -16.17 -3.69 0.23
C SER A 133 -16.31 -2.21 -0.10
N GLN A 134 -17.06 -1.91 -1.15
CA GLN A 134 -17.36 -0.55 -1.60
C GLN A 134 -18.73 -0.13 -1.10
N ASN A 135 -18.89 1.13 -0.76
CA ASN A 135 -20.15 1.68 -0.21
C ASN A 135 -21.26 1.86 -1.25
N THR A 136 -20.98 1.71 -2.55
CA THR A 136 -21.98 1.76 -3.62
C THR A 136 -21.74 0.68 -4.68
N SER A 137 -22.83 0.22 -5.30
CA SER A 137 -22.77 -0.72 -6.42
C SER A 137 -22.04 -0.15 -7.64
N TYR A 138 -22.16 1.16 -7.87
CA TYR A 138 -21.49 1.85 -8.96
C TYR A 138 -19.95 1.79 -8.83
N LYS A 139 -19.40 2.04 -7.64
CA LYS A 139 -17.96 1.90 -7.38
C LYS A 139 -17.48 0.47 -7.59
N SER A 140 -18.24 -0.50 -7.10
CA SER A 140 -17.95 -1.91 -7.30
C SER A 140 -17.95 -2.30 -8.80
N HIS A 141 -18.89 -1.77 -9.56
CA HIS A 141 -18.98 -2.00 -11.01
C HIS A 141 -17.77 -1.43 -11.75
N LEU A 142 -17.41 -0.17 -11.50
CA LEU A 142 -16.26 0.48 -12.13
C LEU A 142 -14.95 -0.27 -11.86
N LEU A 143 -14.73 -0.67 -10.59
CA LEU A 143 -13.55 -1.44 -10.20
C LEU A 143 -13.49 -2.79 -10.93
N ARG A 144 -14.59 -3.56 -10.88
CA ARG A 144 -14.64 -4.89 -11.52
C ARG A 144 -14.42 -4.81 -13.02
N LYS A 145 -15.02 -3.81 -13.70
CA LYS A 145 -14.80 -3.56 -15.12
C LYS A 145 -13.32 -3.32 -15.39
N ARG A 146 -12.69 -2.41 -14.66
CA ARG A 146 -11.28 -2.07 -14.87
C ARG A 146 -10.34 -3.25 -14.58
N ILE A 147 -10.61 -4.04 -13.54
CA ILE A 147 -9.82 -5.23 -13.21
C ILE A 147 -9.95 -6.30 -14.29
N LYS A 148 -11.16 -6.47 -14.85
CA LYS A 148 -11.39 -7.37 -15.99
C LYS A 148 -10.58 -6.94 -17.23
N ASP A 149 -10.53 -5.63 -17.52
CA ASP A 149 -9.76 -5.10 -18.65
C ASP A 149 -8.25 -5.40 -18.52
N ILE A 150 -7.73 -5.43 -17.27
CA ILE A 150 -6.32 -5.75 -16.97
C ILE A 150 -6.08 -7.26 -16.90
N ASN A 151 -7.14 -8.06 -16.85
CA ASN A 151 -7.10 -9.52 -16.68
C ASN A 151 -6.49 -9.96 -15.33
N CYS A 152 -6.83 -9.27 -14.24
CA CYS A 152 -6.43 -9.66 -12.89
C CYS A 152 -7.46 -10.59 -12.25
N LYS A 153 -6.98 -11.57 -11.49
CA LYS A 153 -7.83 -12.45 -10.66
C LYS A 153 -8.26 -11.73 -9.39
N ILE A 154 -9.57 -11.60 -9.17
CA ILE A 154 -10.12 -11.09 -7.89
C ILE A 154 -10.18 -12.24 -6.89
N LEU A 155 -9.55 -12.08 -5.74
CA LEU A 155 -9.64 -13.03 -4.64
C LEU A 155 -10.96 -12.88 -3.89
N LYS A 156 -11.52 -14.00 -3.44
CA LYS A 156 -12.68 -14.02 -2.54
C LYS A 156 -12.23 -13.65 -1.13
N HIS A 157 -13.07 -12.88 -0.44
CA HIS A 157 -12.80 -12.56 0.95
C HIS A 157 -12.90 -13.78 1.87
N GLU A 158 -11.89 -13.90 2.72
CA GLU A 158 -11.91 -14.84 3.83
C GLU A 158 -12.75 -14.30 5.00
N PRO A 159 -13.46 -15.16 5.72
CA PRO A 159 -14.18 -14.74 6.92
C PRO A 159 -13.19 -14.35 8.03
N ILE A 160 -13.55 -13.34 8.82
CA ILE A 160 -12.86 -13.08 10.08
C ILE A 160 -13.12 -14.28 11.01
N PRO A 161 -12.10 -14.85 11.67
CA PRO A 161 -12.29 -15.95 12.59
C PRO A 161 -13.34 -15.62 13.66
N LYS A 162 -14.17 -16.60 14.00
CA LYS A 162 -15.14 -16.45 15.11
C LYS A 162 -14.38 -16.08 16.38
N ASN A 163 -14.93 -15.18 17.18
CA ASN A 163 -14.34 -14.69 18.44
C ASN A 163 -13.10 -13.77 18.27
N SER A 164 -12.81 -13.29 17.06
CA SER A 164 -11.76 -12.28 16.90
C SER A 164 -12.19 -10.96 17.55
N TYR A 165 -11.33 -10.42 18.40
CA TYR A 165 -11.46 -9.08 18.94
C TYR A 165 -10.78 -8.08 17.99
N LEU A 166 -11.51 -7.07 17.56
CA LEU A 166 -10.95 -5.97 16.79
C LEU A 166 -10.68 -4.81 17.75
N GLY A 167 -9.41 -4.48 17.94
CA GLY A 167 -8.98 -3.38 18.82
C GLY A 167 -9.40 -1.99 18.35
N LEU A 168 -9.87 -1.86 17.11
CA LEU A 168 -10.32 -0.60 16.51
C LEU A 168 -11.84 -0.60 16.33
N LEU A 169 -12.47 0.53 16.70
CA LEU A 169 -13.92 0.70 16.63
C LEU A 169 -14.38 1.13 15.23
N GLY A 170 -15.60 0.75 14.88
CA GLY A 170 -16.29 1.18 13.67
C GLY A 170 -16.47 0.09 12.62
N ASN A 171 -17.56 0.20 11.83
CA ASN A 171 -17.88 -0.79 10.80
C ASN A 171 -16.84 -0.87 9.67
N HIS A 172 -16.16 0.25 9.36
CA HIS A 172 -15.08 0.28 8.39
C HIS A 172 -13.90 -0.59 8.83
N GLN A 173 -13.64 -0.72 10.14
CA GLN A 173 -12.58 -1.58 10.65
C GLN A 173 -12.87 -3.08 10.46
N LYS A 174 -14.13 -3.48 10.48
CA LYS A 174 -14.52 -4.85 10.10
C LYS A 174 -14.23 -5.14 8.63
N ILE A 175 -14.44 -4.15 7.76
CA ILE A 175 -14.09 -4.26 6.33
C ILE A 175 -12.58 -4.37 6.16
N ASN A 176 -11.83 -3.52 6.83
CA ASN A 176 -10.37 -3.53 6.79
C ASN A 176 -9.80 -4.85 7.34
N ALA A 177 -10.30 -5.32 8.48
CA ALA A 177 -9.89 -6.60 9.06
C ALA A 177 -10.16 -7.78 8.12
N LYS A 178 -11.33 -7.81 7.46
CA LYS A 178 -11.64 -8.84 6.47
C LYS A 178 -10.68 -8.82 5.29
N THR A 179 -10.32 -7.64 4.82
CA THR A 179 -9.32 -7.45 3.76
C THR A 179 -7.95 -7.94 4.20
N ALA A 180 -7.52 -7.58 5.42
CA ALA A 180 -6.24 -8.00 5.99
C ALA A 180 -6.16 -9.51 6.19
N VAL A 181 -7.21 -10.14 6.76
CA VAL A 181 -7.29 -11.60 6.93
C VAL A 181 -7.19 -12.31 5.59
N THR A 182 -7.86 -11.78 4.56
CA THR A 182 -7.79 -12.34 3.20
C THR A 182 -6.37 -12.27 2.65
N ALA A 183 -5.68 -11.14 2.86
CA ALA A 183 -4.31 -10.95 2.38
C ALA A 183 -3.30 -11.87 3.07
N VAL A 184 -3.46 -12.09 4.38
CA VAL A 184 -2.54 -12.94 5.17
C VAL A 184 -2.72 -14.43 4.88
N LYS A 185 -3.93 -14.85 4.50
CA LYS A 185 -4.23 -16.26 4.15
C LYS A 185 -3.90 -16.64 2.72
N TYR A 186 -3.68 -15.65 1.88
CA TYR A 186 -3.23 -15.86 0.50
C TYR A 186 -1.74 -16.17 0.45
#